data_b9d341f95169a3fa3053e4f9efc4f827
#
_entry.id   b9d341f95169a3fa3053e4f9efc4f827
#
_cell.length_a   1.000
_cell.length_b   1.000
_cell.length_c   1.000
_cell.angle_alpha   90.00
_cell.angle_beta   90.00
_cell.angle_gamma   90.00
#
_symmetry.space_group_name_H-M   'P 1'
#
loop_
_entity.id
_entity.type
_entity.pdbx_description
1 polymer ?
#
loop_
_entity_poly.entity_id
_entity_poly.type
_entity_poly.pdbx_seq_one_letter_code
_entity_poly.pdbx_strand_id
1 'polypeptide(L)'
;MRVLIRISLLLVLLSSSAECFCWGFYAHRRINYFSVFLLPPEMMALYKPQIDFLAEHAVDPDKRRYAVPEEAPRHYIDMDHYGSHPYDALPRKWNDAVAKYSADTLNTYGIVPWWLQTMLSRLTDAFKEKNQAKILRYSAEIGHYMSDAHVPLHACKNHNGQFTDQKGIHGFWESRIPELLAEKDPVTSGWDFFIG
;
A
#
# COMPACT_ATOMS: atom_id res chain seq x y z
N MET A 1 -0.59 43.47 -15.48
CA MET A 1 0.64 42.62 -15.44
C MET A 1 0.85 41.95 -14.10
N ARG A 2 0.88 42.63 -12.95
CA ARG A 2 1.10 42.01 -11.62
C ARG A 2 0.02 41.02 -11.18
N VAL A 3 -1.24 41.18 -11.56
CA VAL A 3 -2.35 40.27 -11.24
C VAL A 3 -2.28 38.99 -12.09
N LEU A 4 -1.93 39.08 -13.36
CA LEU A 4 -1.75 37.93 -14.26
C LEU A 4 -0.58 37.04 -13.82
N ILE A 5 0.53 37.65 -13.34
CA ILE A 5 1.67 36.90 -12.81
C ILE A 5 1.30 36.14 -11.52
N ARG A 6 0.46 36.73 -10.65
CA ARG A 6 -0.01 36.08 -9.43
C ARG A 6 -0.95 34.91 -9.71
N ILE A 7 -1.82 35.03 -10.70
CA ILE A 7 -2.74 33.97 -11.14
C ILE A 7 -1.94 32.83 -11.79
N SER A 8 -0.93 33.14 -12.62
CA SER A 8 -0.05 32.12 -13.21
C SER A 8 0.78 31.39 -12.16
N LEU A 9 1.27 32.08 -11.12
CA LEU A 9 1.99 31.43 -10.01
C LEU A 9 1.06 30.54 -9.18
N LEU A 10 -0.20 30.93 -8.97
CA LEU A 10 -1.20 30.12 -8.27
C LEU A 10 -1.58 28.87 -9.07
N LEU A 11 -1.70 28.97 -10.38
CA LEU A 11 -1.96 27.83 -11.27
C LEU A 11 -0.79 26.86 -11.35
N VAL A 12 0.44 27.34 -11.32
CA VAL A 12 1.65 26.48 -11.27
C VAL A 12 1.79 25.77 -9.93
N LEU A 13 1.38 26.41 -8.82
CA LEU A 13 1.37 25.77 -7.49
C LEU A 13 0.26 24.72 -7.35
N LEU A 14 -0.83 24.83 -8.11
CA LEU A 14 -1.91 23.84 -8.14
C LEU A 14 -1.62 22.64 -9.05
N SER A 15 -0.62 22.73 -9.95
CA SER A 15 -0.26 21.64 -10.88
C SER A 15 0.84 20.70 -10.35
N SER A 16 1.38 20.94 -9.16
CA SER A 16 2.38 20.06 -8.51
C SER A 16 1.76 19.14 -7.47
N SER A 17 0.58 18.58 -7.73
CA SER A 17 0.16 17.37 -7.05
C SER A 17 1.08 16.25 -7.54
N ALA A 18 2.11 15.90 -6.77
CA ALA A 18 2.81 14.64 -6.94
C ALA A 18 1.75 13.55 -6.77
N GLU A 19 1.29 13.02 -7.91
CA GLU A 19 0.38 11.88 -7.94
C GLU A 19 1.16 10.69 -7.38
N CYS A 20 0.99 10.46 -6.09
CA CYS A 20 1.51 9.30 -5.41
C CYS A 20 0.48 8.19 -5.57
N PHE A 21 0.65 7.39 -6.61
CA PHE A 21 -0.19 6.24 -6.90
C PHE A 21 0.32 5.05 -6.10
N CYS A 22 -0.42 4.64 -5.09
CA CYS A 22 -0.49 3.28 -4.57
C CYS A 22 -1.71 2.61 -5.21
N TRP A 23 -1.97 1.32 -4.94
CA TRP A 23 -3.26 0.73 -5.29
C TRP A 23 -4.35 1.77 -5.08
N GLY A 24 -5.13 2.09 -6.11
CA GLY A 24 -6.20 3.06 -5.99
C GLY A 24 -7.11 2.71 -4.82
N PHE A 25 -7.69 3.68 -4.17
CA PHE A 25 -8.58 3.47 -3.01
C PHE A 25 -9.65 2.40 -3.26
N TYR A 26 -10.08 2.25 -4.51
CA TYR A 26 -11.03 1.23 -4.93
C TYR A 26 -10.44 -0.17 -4.71
N ALA A 27 -9.25 -0.46 -5.25
CA ALA A 27 -8.64 -1.79 -5.16
C ALA A 27 -8.33 -2.20 -3.73
N HIS A 28 -7.73 -1.34 -2.90
CA HIS A 28 -7.48 -1.61 -1.48
C HIS A 28 -8.77 -1.97 -0.72
N ARG A 29 -9.85 -1.21 -0.94
CA ARG A 29 -11.15 -1.50 -0.33
C ARG A 29 -11.68 -2.85 -0.73
N ARG A 30 -11.61 -3.21 -2.02
CA ARG A 30 -12.09 -4.48 -2.54
C ARG A 30 -11.25 -5.65 -2.04
N ILE A 31 -9.92 -5.53 -2.02
CA ILE A 31 -9.02 -6.55 -1.49
C ILE A 31 -9.36 -6.84 -0.01
N ASN A 32 -9.46 -5.82 0.82
CA ASN A 32 -9.81 -5.99 2.23
C ASN A 32 -11.21 -6.58 2.41
N TYR A 33 -12.18 -6.14 1.62
CA TYR A 33 -13.54 -6.67 1.66
C TYR A 33 -13.55 -8.17 1.36
N PHE A 34 -12.94 -8.59 0.25
CA PHE A 34 -12.95 -9.99 -0.16
C PHE A 34 -12.07 -10.89 0.70
N SER A 35 -10.97 -10.38 1.26
CA SER A 35 -10.10 -11.16 2.13
C SER A 35 -10.81 -11.74 3.35
N VAL A 36 -11.90 -11.10 3.81
CA VAL A 36 -12.70 -11.60 4.93
C VAL A 36 -13.31 -12.97 4.63
N PHE A 37 -13.69 -13.23 3.38
CA PHE A 37 -14.31 -14.51 2.98
C PHE A 37 -13.29 -15.64 2.83
N LEU A 38 -12.00 -15.34 2.84
CA LEU A 38 -10.91 -16.32 2.82
C LEU A 38 -10.44 -16.71 4.24
N LEU A 39 -11.00 -16.09 5.27
CA LEU A 39 -10.64 -16.39 6.65
C LEU A 39 -11.25 -17.72 7.12
N PRO A 40 -10.58 -18.42 8.05
CA PRO A 40 -11.19 -19.55 8.74
C PRO A 40 -12.50 -19.17 9.41
N PRO A 41 -13.49 -20.11 9.50
CA PRO A 41 -14.82 -19.83 10.06
C PRO A 41 -14.79 -19.16 11.43
N GLU A 42 -13.84 -19.53 12.28
CA GLU A 42 -13.68 -19.00 13.64
C GLU A 42 -13.29 -17.51 13.62
N MET A 43 -12.48 -17.10 12.67
CA MET A 43 -12.09 -15.71 12.46
C MET A 43 -13.20 -14.93 11.75
N MET A 44 -13.90 -15.55 10.82
CA MET A 44 -14.97 -14.92 10.06
C MET A 44 -16.08 -14.38 10.99
N ALA A 45 -16.37 -15.04 12.09
CA ALA A 45 -17.34 -14.57 13.08
C ALA A 45 -17.00 -13.19 13.66
N LEU A 46 -15.69 -12.87 13.80
CA LEU A 46 -15.23 -11.57 14.26
C LEU A 46 -15.23 -10.53 13.14
N TYR A 47 -14.76 -10.90 11.94
CA TYR A 47 -14.46 -9.95 10.87
C TYR A 47 -15.66 -9.64 9.96
N LYS A 48 -16.52 -10.62 9.66
CA LYS A 48 -17.65 -10.44 8.73
C LYS A 48 -18.62 -9.33 9.16
N PRO A 49 -19.00 -9.17 10.45
CA PRO A 49 -19.86 -8.06 10.89
C PRO A 49 -19.19 -6.68 10.75
N GLN A 50 -17.88 -6.63 10.55
CA GLN A 50 -17.07 -5.41 10.46
C GLN A 50 -16.46 -5.23 9.06
N ILE A 51 -17.00 -5.90 8.06
CA ILE A 51 -16.43 -5.94 6.70
C ILE A 51 -16.35 -4.55 6.07
N ASP A 52 -17.35 -3.72 6.27
CA ASP A 52 -17.38 -2.34 5.77
C ASP A 52 -16.30 -1.48 6.45
N PHE A 53 -16.11 -1.65 7.77
CA PHE A 53 -15.00 -0.99 8.47
C PHE A 53 -13.65 -1.37 7.88
N LEU A 54 -13.40 -2.66 7.64
CA LEU A 54 -12.14 -3.14 7.07
C LEU A 54 -11.90 -2.59 5.66
N ALA A 55 -12.95 -2.52 4.84
CA ALA A 55 -12.87 -1.95 3.50
C ALA A 55 -12.61 -0.43 3.54
N GLU A 56 -13.34 0.32 4.35
CA GLU A 56 -13.20 1.77 4.44
C GLU A 56 -11.83 2.21 4.98
N HIS A 57 -11.31 1.49 5.98
CA HIS A 57 -10.02 1.78 6.62
C HIS A 57 -8.81 1.17 5.90
N ALA A 58 -9.03 0.40 4.84
CA ALA A 58 -7.96 -0.11 3.98
C ALA A 58 -7.09 0.99 3.36
N VAL A 59 -7.61 2.19 3.20
CA VAL A 59 -6.94 3.32 2.56
C VAL A 59 -6.37 4.35 3.54
N ASP A 60 -6.43 4.07 4.83
CA ASP A 60 -5.92 4.99 5.85
C ASP A 60 -4.40 5.16 5.82
N PRO A 61 -3.57 4.14 5.51
CA PRO A 61 -2.14 4.34 5.30
C PRO A 61 -1.84 5.35 4.19
N ASP A 62 -2.51 5.26 3.05
CA ASP A 62 -2.33 6.22 1.96
C ASP A 62 -2.70 7.64 2.36
N LYS A 63 -3.82 7.81 3.05
CA LYS A 63 -4.21 9.12 3.58
C LYS A 63 -3.17 9.68 4.55
N ARG A 64 -2.53 8.84 5.37
CA ARG A 64 -1.47 9.26 6.30
C ARG A 64 -0.23 9.78 5.61
N ARG A 65 0.11 9.31 4.41
CA ARG A 65 1.29 9.78 3.65
C ARG A 65 1.30 11.30 3.43
N TYR A 66 0.12 11.91 3.37
CA TYR A 66 0.03 13.37 3.19
C TYR A 66 0.40 14.17 4.44
N ALA A 67 0.40 13.55 5.61
CA ALA A 67 0.64 14.22 6.89
C ALA A 67 1.85 13.66 7.66
N VAL A 68 2.29 12.45 7.35
CA VAL A 68 3.33 11.71 8.07
C VAL A 68 4.41 11.26 7.08
N PRO A 69 5.56 11.96 7.00
CA PRO A 69 6.63 11.64 6.05
C PRO A 69 7.16 10.20 6.19
N GLU A 70 7.18 9.66 7.41
CA GLU A 70 7.64 8.30 7.70
C GLU A 70 6.69 7.22 7.18
N GLU A 71 5.52 7.59 6.68
CA GLU A 71 4.56 6.63 6.12
C GLU A 71 5.00 6.14 4.74
N ALA A 72 5.51 7.02 3.88
CA ALA A 72 5.84 6.71 2.50
C ALA A 72 6.72 5.44 2.33
N PRO A 73 7.85 5.26 3.04
CA PRO A 73 8.70 4.08 2.87
C PRO A 73 8.07 2.76 3.33
N ARG A 74 6.93 2.77 3.99
CA ARG A 74 6.22 1.56 4.46
C ARG A 74 5.45 0.84 3.36
N HIS A 75 5.27 1.50 2.20
CA HIS A 75 4.47 1.02 1.08
C HIS A 75 5.27 0.27 0.01
N TYR A 76 6.61 0.35 0.01
CA TYR A 76 7.43 -0.19 -1.06
C TYR A 76 8.78 -0.71 -0.57
N ILE A 77 9.52 -1.32 -1.49
CA ILE A 77 10.94 -1.64 -1.36
C ILE A 77 11.58 -1.68 -2.74
N ASP A 78 12.56 -0.83 -3.02
CA ASP A 78 13.31 -0.83 -4.26
C ASP A 78 14.35 -1.96 -4.26
N MET A 79 13.90 -3.19 -4.57
CA MET A 79 14.72 -4.40 -4.52
C MET A 79 15.98 -4.30 -5.39
N ASP A 80 15.87 -3.64 -6.53
CA ASP A 80 16.96 -3.43 -7.49
C ASP A 80 18.08 -2.51 -6.95
N HIS A 81 17.88 -1.81 -5.85
CA HIS A 81 18.93 -1.11 -5.13
C HIS A 81 19.92 -2.07 -4.44
N TYR A 82 19.47 -3.26 -4.04
CA TYR A 82 20.25 -4.20 -3.25
C TYR A 82 21.03 -5.23 -4.08
N GLY A 83 21.19 -4.98 -5.38
CA GLY A 83 22.02 -5.77 -6.29
C GLY A 83 21.23 -6.82 -7.09
N SER A 84 21.96 -7.71 -7.79
CA SER A 84 21.36 -8.70 -8.69
C SER A 84 20.65 -9.85 -7.98
N HIS A 85 20.96 -10.09 -6.73
CA HIS A 85 20.34 -11.12 -5.89
C HIS A 85 19.80 -10.54 -4.58
N PRO A 86 18.82 -9.63 -4.65
CA PRO A 86 18.35 -8.90 -3.47
C PRO A 86 17.72 -9.78 -2.40
N TYR A 87 17.09 -10.89 -2.77
CA TYR A 87 16.49 -11.85 -1.83
C TYR A 87 17.51 -12.51 -0.89
N ASP A 88 18.73 -12.71 -1.38
CA ASP A 88 19.84 -13.24 -0.58
C ASP A 88 20.59 -12.14 0.16
N ALA A 89 20.58 -10.92 -0.40
CA ALA A 89 21.30 -9.78 0.13
C ALA A 89 20.62 -9.13 1.33
N LEU A 90 19.28 -9.09 1.33
CA LEU A 90 18.49 -8.39 2.36
C LEU A 90 18.32 -9.23 3.62
N PRO A 91 18.80 -8.75 4.79
CA PRO A 91 18.55 -9.40 6.06
C PRO A 91 17.06 -9.38 6.42
N ARG A 92 16.55 -10.50 6.90
CA ARG A 92 15.13 -10.62 7.27
C ARG A 92 14.77 -9.85 8.53
N LYS A 93 15.70 -9.68 9.47
CA LYS A 93 15.50 -8.94 10.70
C LYS A 93 15.88 -7.48 10.52
N TRP A 94 15.06 -6.58 11.03
CA TRP A 94 15.28 -5.14 10.95
C TRP A 94 16.65 -4.70 11.48
N ASN A 95 17.05 -5.17 12.67
CA ASN A 95 18.33 -4.79 13.28
C ASN A 95 19.53 -5.21 12.42
N ASP A 96 19.47 -6.39 11.80
CA ASP A 96 20.52 -6.89 10.92
C ASP A 96 20.55 -6.07 9.60
N ALA A 97 19.40 -5.67 9.10
CA ALA A 97 19.28 -4.81 7.93
C ALA A 97 19.85 -3.40 8.21
N VAL A 98 19.53 -2.82 9.36
CA VAL A 98 20.08 -1.53 9.80
C VAL A 98 21.60 -1.60 9.99
N ALA A 99 22.11 -2.68 10.58
CA ALA A 99 23.55 -2.88 10.75
C ALA A 99 24.30 -2.97 9.40
N LYS A 100 23.63 -3.51 8.37
CA LYS A 100 24.22 -3.68 7.02
C LYS A 100 24.09 -2.43 6.14
N TYR A 101 22.95 -1.74 6.17
CA TYR A 101 22.62 -0.69 5.20
C TYR A 101 22.35 0.69 5.79
N SER A 102 22.27 0.84 7.10
CA SER A 102 21.76 1.98 7.87
C SER A 102 20.23 2.18 7.77
N ALA A 103 19.65 2.79 8.80
CA ALA A 103 18.21 3.09 8.82
C ALA A 103 17.81 4.11 7.74
N ASP A 104 18.66 5.12 7.49
CA ASP A 104 18.40 6.16 6.49
C ASP A 104 18.35 5.58 5.07
N THR A 105 19.29 4.69 4.73
CA THR A 105 19.31 3.99 3.44
C THR A 105 18.05 3.13 3.27
N LEU A 106 17.69 2.35 4.28
CA LEU A 106 16.49 1.52 4.24
C LEU A 106 15.22 2.35 4.06
N ASN A 107 15.08 3.44 4.81
CA ASN A 107 13.92 4.33 4.65
C ASN A 107 13.90 5.04 3.29
N THR A 108 15.04 5.32 2.68
CA THR A 108 15.11 5.90 1.33
C THR A 108 14.60 4.93 0.26
N TYR A 109 14.91 3.64 0.39
CA TYR A 109 14.56 2.62 -0.61
C TYR A 109 13.39 1.72 -0.20
N GLY A 110 12.70 2.06 0.88
CA GLY A 110 11.48 1.39 1.33
C GLY A 110 11.70 0.26 2.31
N ILE A 111 10.71 0.07 3.19
CA ILE A 111 10.80 -0.84 4.34
C ILE A 111 9.60 -1.77 4.49
N VAL A 112 8.76 -1.93 3.47
CA VAL A 112 7.51 -2.70 3.57
C VAL A 112 7.68 -4.10 4.18
N PRO A 113 8.76 -4.90 3.92
CA PRO A 113 8.87 -6.24 4.49
C PRO A 113 9.03 -6.23 6.03
N TRP A 114 9.79 -5.27 6.56
CA TRP A 114 9.98 -5.13 8.02
C TRP A 114 8.80 -4.43 8.68
N TRP A 115 8.15 -3.53 7.94
CA TRP A 115 6.94 -2.89 8.43
C TRP A 115 5.80 -3.89 8.60
N LEU A 116 5.61 -4.82 7.67
CA LEU A 116 4.66 -5.92 7.79
C LEU A 116 4.93 -6.79 9.02
N GLN A 117 6.18 -7.10 9.34
CA GLN A 117 6.53 -7.82 10.58
C GLN A 117 6.13 -7.03 11.82
N THR A 118 6.36 -5.71 11.81
CA THR A 118 5.94 -4.80 12.90
C THR A 118 4.43 -4.79 13.06
N MET A 119 3.70 -4.69 11.96
CA MET A 119 2.23 -4.67 11.98
C MET A 119 1.65 -6.02 12.44
N LEU A 120 2.26 -7.14 12.02
CA LEU A 120 1.86 -8.48 12.49
C LEU A 120 2.07 -8.63 14.00
N SER A 121 3.18 -8.13 14.53
CA SER A 121 3.41 -8.10 15.98
C SER A 121 2.34 -7.29 16.72
N ARG A 122 2.03 -6.09 16.24
CA ARG A 122 0.97 -5.24 16.81
C ARG A 122 -0.41 -5.91 16.78
N LEU A 123 -0.73 -6.58 15.69
CA LEU A 123 -1.98 -7.33 15.55
C LEU A 123 -2.01 -8.51 16.52
N THR A 124 -0.90 -9.25 16.65
CA THR A 124 -0.77 -10.36 17.59
C THR A 124 -0.98 -9.89 19.04
N ASP A 125 -0.40 -8.75 19.41
CA ASP A 125 -0.57 -8.20 20.76
C ASP A 125 -2.01 -7.70 20.99
N ALA A 126 -2.64 -7.09 19.97
CA ALA A 126 -4.05 -6.70 20.03
C ALA A 126 -4.99 -7.90 20.26
N PHE A 127 -4.69 -9.07 19.66
CA PHE A 127 -5.42 -10.31 19.94
C PHE A 127 -5.20 -10.81 21.36
N LYS A 128 -3.97 -10.78 21.89
CA LYS A 128 -3.66 -11.14 23.29
C LYS A 128 -4.39 -10.22 24.27
N GLU A 129 -4.44 -8.92 23.97
CA GLU A 129 -5.19 -7.91 24.74
C GLU A 129 -6.71 -8.04 24.59
N LYS A 130 -7.19 -8.84 23.65
CA LYS A 130 -8.62 -8.95 23.26
C LYS A 130 -9.22 -7.58 22.90
N ASN A 131 -8.42 -6.69 22.32
CA ASN A 131 -8.83 -5.34 21.95
C ASN A 131 -9.38 -5.31 20.53
N GLN A 132 -10.70 -5.45 20.40
CA GLN A 132 -11.35 -5.52 19.09
C GLN A 132 -11.07 -4.31 18.20
N ALA A 133 -11.07 -3.10 18.74
CA ALA A 133 -10.80 -1.89 17.96
C ALA A 133 -9.38 -1.90 17.34
N LYS A 134 -8.35 -2.31 18.13
CA LYS A 134 -6.99 -2.46 17.64
C LYS A 134 -6.89 -3.61 16.62
N ILE A 135 -7.56 -4.74 16.85
CA ILE A 135 -7.58 -5.88 15.94
C ILE A 135 -8.08 -5.43 14.57
N LEU A 136 -9.25 -4.83 14.51
CA LEU A 136 -9.85 -4.39 13.25
C LEU A 136 -8.99 -3.35 12.52
N ARG A 137 -8.49 -2.35 13.25
CA ARG A 137 -7.62 -1.33 12.68
C ARG A 137 -6.34 -1.92 12.09
N TYR A 138 -5.60 -2.72 12.88
CA TYR A 138 -4.35 -3.31 12.39
C TYR A 138 -4.59 -4.31 11.26
N SER A 139 -5.71 -5.02 11.24
CA SER A 139 -6.08 -5.91 10.16
C SER A 139 -6.35 -5.14 8.85
N ALA A 140 -7.06 -4.02 8.91
CA ALA A 140 -7.28 -3.17 7.75
C ALA A 140 -5.95 -2.61 7.20
N GLU A 141 -5.07 -2.14 8.08
CA GLU A 141 -3.76 -1.61 7.69
C GLU A 141 -2.82 -2.70 7.15
N ILE A 142 -2.80 -3.91 7.72
CA ILE A 142 -2.01 -5.04 7.20
C ILE A 142 -2.48 -5.42 5.79
N GLY A 143 -3.78 -5.46 5.55
CA GLY A 143 -4.32 -5.76 4.23
C GLY A 143 -3.84 -4.75 3.17
N HIS A 144 -3.76 -3.47 3.52
CA HIS A 144 -3.19 -2.44 2.67
C HIS A 144 -1.72 -2.71 2.32
N TYR A 145 -0.83 -2.79 3.30
CA TYR A 145 0.60 -3.00 3.05
C TYR A 145 0.91 -4.35 2.40
N MET A 146 0.10 -5.38 2.69
CA MET A 146 0.23 -6.68 2.06
C MET A 146 -0.12 -6.61 0.58
N SER A 147 -1.17 -5.89 0.21
CA SER A 147 -1.53 -5.70 -1.21
C SER A 147 -0.47 -4.90 -1.96
N ASP A 148 0.10 -3.84 -1.36
CA ASP A 148 1.23 -3.10 -1.93
C ASP A 148 2.44 -4.01 -2.17
N ALA A 149 2.79 -4.84 -1.19
CA ALA A 149 3.92 -5.76 -1.30
C ALA A 149 3.75 -6.83 -2.39
N HIS A 150 2.54 -7.04 -2.91
CA HIS A 150 2.26 -7.95 -4.01
C HIS A 150 2.30 -7.27 -5.39
N VAL A 151 2.47 -5.95 -5.45
CA VAL A 151 2.60 -5.22 -6.71
C VAL A 151 4.05 -5.12 -7.14
N PRO A 152 4.42 -5.62 -8.32
CA PRO A 152 5.80 -5.51 -8.83
C PRO A 152 6.33 -4.06 -8.90
N LEU A 153 5.43 -3.09 -9.11
CA LEU A 153 5.79 -1.67 -9.16
C LEU A 153 6.19 -1.10 -7.79
N HIS A 154 5.78 -1.74 -6.70
CA HIS A 154 6.27 -1.42 -5.35
C HIS A 154 7.58 -2.12 -4.98
N ALA A 155 8.15 -2.91 -5.91
CA ALA A 155 9.39 -3.65 -5.67
C ALA A 155 10.57 -3.16 -6.52
N CYS A 156 10.45 -2.02 -7.21
CA CYS A 156 11.49 -1.51 -8.08
C CYS A 156 11.53 0.02 -8.14
N LYS A 157 12.71 0.58 -8.37
CA LYS A 157 12.89 2.02 -8.55
C LYS A 157 12.21 2.58 -9.81
N ASN A 158 11.93 1.73 -10.81
CA ASN A 158 11.17 2.14 -12.02
C ASN A 158 9.65 2.04 -11.80
N HIS A 159 9.20 2.31 -10.60
CA HIS A 159 7.82 2.12 -10.14
C HIS A 159 6.75 2.79 -11.01
N ASN A 160 7.07 3.87 -11.71
CA ASN A 160 6.12 4.59 -12.56
C ASN A 160 6.53 4.61 -14.05
N GLY A 161 7.42 3.72 -14.46
CA GLY A 161 7.89 3.61 -15.84
C GLY A 161 8.78 4.78 -16.29
N GLN A 162 9.30 5.57 -15.35
CA GLN A 162 10.08 6.79 -15.63
C GLN A 162 11.40 6.52 -16.36
N PHE A 163 11.92 5.29 -16.28
CA PHE A 163 13.15 4.88 -16.97
C PHE A 163 12.89 4.10 -18.27
N THR A 164 11.64 3.81 -18.61
CA THR A 164 11.24 2.97 -19.76
C THR A 164 10.23 3.65 -20.69
N ASP A 165 10.08 4.97 -20.58
CA ASP A 165 9.12 5.77 -21.36
C ASP A 165 7.65 5.31 -21.18
N GLN A 166 7.33 4.79 -19.98
CA GLN A 166 6.01 4.30 -19.61
C GLN A 166 5.44 5.09 -18.41
N LYS A 167 5.77 6.38 -18.32
CA LYS A 167 5.37 7.24 -17.22
C LYS A 167 3.85 7.21 -17.02
N GLY A 168 3.42 6.91 -15.79
CA GLY A 168 2.00 6.77 -15.44
C GLY A 168 1.51 5.33 -15.36
N ILE A 169 2.37 4.33 -15.67
CA ILE A 169 1.99 2.90 -15.64
C ILE A 169 1.49 2.47 -14.25
N HIS A 170 2.04 3.05 -13.18
CA HIS A 170 1.64 2.74 -11.82
C HIS A 170 0.15 3.03 -11.58
N GLY A 171 -0.26 4.29 -11.75
CA GLY A 171 -1.67 4.66 -11.59
C GLY A 171 -2.61 3.99 -12.61
N PHE A 172 -2.12 3.71 -13.81
CA PHE A 172 -2.88 2.93 -14.80
C PHE A 172 -3.16 1.52 -14.29
N TRP A 173 -2.15 0.82 -13.77
CA TRP A 173 -2.25 -0.55 -13.28
C TRP A 173 -3.12 -0.64 -12.00
N GLU A 174 -2.90 0.22 -11.04
CA GLU A 174 -3.46 0.10 -9.70
C GLU A 174 -4.80 0.80 -9.49
N SER A 175 -5.09 1.82 -10.29
CA SER A 175 -6.34 2.55 -10.18
C SER A 175 -7.20 2.32 -11.42
N ARG A 176 -6.66 2.66 -12.61
CA ARG A 176 -7.48 2.72 -13.80
C ARG A 176 -8.00 1.36 -14.26
N ILE A 177 -7.17 0.32 -14.23
CA ILE A 177 -7.58 -1.03 -14.62
C ILE A 177 -8.62 -1.60 -13.64
N PRO A 178 -8.38 -1.61 -12.31
CA PRO A 178 -9.39 -2.11 -11.36
C PRO A 178 -10.72 -1.38 -11.44
N GLU A 179 -10.71 -0.05 -11.54
CA GLU A 179 -11.94 0.75 -11.63
C GLU A 179 -12.72 0.49 -12.93
N LEU A 180 -12.03 0.26 -14.05
CA LEU A 180 -12.68 0.04 -15.34
C LEU A 180 -13.20 -1.38 -15.53
N LEU A 181 -12.47 -2.38 -15.05
CA LEU A 181 -12.75 -3.78 -15.34
C LEU A 181 -13.56 -4.45 -14.25
N ALA A 182 -13.23 -4.21 -12.98
CA ALA A 182 -13.87 -4.91 -11.87
C ALA A 182 -15.33 -4.51 -11.63
N GLU A 183 -15.76 -3.31 -12.06
CA GLU A 183 -17.16 -2.87 -11.94
C GLU A 183 -18.03 -3.22 -13.16
N LYS A 184 -17.40 -3.51 -14.32
CA LYS A 184 -18.13 -3.70 -15.57
C LYS A 184 -18.58 -5.13 -15.82
N ASP A 185 -18.10 -6.09 -15.06
CA ASP A 185 -18.53 -7.47 -15.21
C ASP A 185 -19.66 -7.81 -14.24
N PRO A 186 -20.93 -7.84 -14.72
CA PRO A 186 -22.08 -8.16 -13.89
C PRO A 186 -22.13 -9.65 -13.47
N VAL A 187 -21.35 -10.52 -14.14
CA VAL A 187 -21.33 -11.97 -13.88
C VAL A 187 -20.40 -12.29 -12.72
N THR A 188 -19.21 -11.72 -12.72
CA THR A 188 -18.21 -11.96 -11.68
C THR A 188 -18.28 -10.96 -10.54
N SER A 189 -18.93 -9.80 -10.75
CA SER A 189 -18.98 -8.69 -9.81
C SER A 189 -17.59 -8.31 -9.21
N GLY A 190 -16.53 -8.51 -10.00
CA GLY A 190 -15.14 -8.26 -9.63
C GLY A 190 -14.48 -9.36 -8.79
N TRP A 191 -15.15 -10.47 -8.50
CA TRP A 191 -14.57 -11.60 -7.76
C TRP A 191 -13.33 -12.15 -8.45
N ASP A 192 -13.44 -12.52 -9.73
CA ASP A 192 -12.35 -13.15 -10.48
C ASP A 192 -11.13 -12.24 -10.62
N PHE A 193 -11.33 -10.93 -10.61
CA PHE A 193 -10.24 -9.96 -10.67
C PHE A 193 -9.38 -9.98 -9.40
N PHE A 194 -9.98 -10.22 -8.22
CA PHE A 194 -9.28 -10.10 -6.92
C PHE A 194 -8.83 -11.44 -6.33
N ILE A 195 -9.43 -12.55 -6.75
CA ILE A 195 -9.19 -13.89 -6.16
C ILE A 195 -8.99 -15.00 -7.18
N GLY A 196 -8.94 -14.67 -8.51
CA GLY A 196 -8.88 -15.61 -9.65
C GLY A 196 -7.69 -16.55 -9.67
#